data_1ab848dda4ca03e089fc25e174819ded
#
_entry.id   1ab848dda4ca03e089fc25e174819ded
#
_cell.length_a   1.000
_cell.length_b   1.000
_cell.length_c   1.000
_cell.angle_alpha   90.00
_cell.angle_beta   90.00
_cell.angle_gamma   90.00
#
_symmetry.space_group_name_H-M   'P 1'
#
loop_
_entity.id
_entity.type
_entity.pdbx_description
1 polymer ?
#
loop_
_entity_poly.entity_id
_entity_poly.type
_entity_poly.pdbx_seq_one_letter_code
_entity_poly.pdbx_strand_id
1 'polypeptide(L)' 'MEFREIYCITCEKIIGRYNIKFYNEDKIAELMKTSHITHVRNGHQINIRKYTK' A
#
# COMPACT_ATOMS: atom_id res chain seq x y z
N MET A 1 -5.60 12.13 11.68
CA MET A 1 -5.97 11.49 10.41
C MET A 1 -5.35 10.12 10.31
N GLU A 2 -6.10 9.18 9.78
CA GLU A 2 -5.60 7.83 9.59
C GLU A 2 -5.23 7.59 8.14
N PHE A 3 -4.11 6.92 7.97
CA PHE A 3 -3.58 6.55 6.67
C PHE A 3 -3.29 5.06 6.63
N ARG A 4 -3.22 4.53 5.43
CA ARG A 4 -2.68 3.19 5.19
C ARG A 4 -1.40 3.34 4.41
N GLU A 5 -0.32 2.82 4.97
CA GLU A 5 0.97 2.82 4.29
C GLU A 5 1.20 1.47 3.62
N ILE A 6 1.57 1.51 2.37
CA ILE A 6 1.96 0.30 1.63
C ILE A 6 3.49 0.23 1.68
N TYR A 7 3.99 -0.78 2.38
CA TYR A 7 5.42 -0.95 2.58
C TYR A 7 5.89 -2.19 1.84
N CYS A 8 6.90 -2.03 1.00
CA CYS A 8 7.52 -3.16 0.33
C CYS A 8 8.68 -3.66 1.18
N ILE A 9 8.53 -4.84 1.76
CA ILE A 9 9.55 -5.44 2.63
C ILE A 9 10.82 -5.75 1.82
N THR A 10 10.64 -6.24 0.61
CA THR A 10 11.75 -6.58 -0.26
C THR A 10 12.57 -5.36 -0.65
N CYS A 11 11.90 -4.25 -0.96
CA CYS A 11 12.57 -3.00 -1.31
C CYS A 11 12.97 -2.18 -0.09
N GLU A 12 12.44 -2.52 1.08
CA GLU A 12 12.68 -1.81 2.34
C GLU A 12 12.31 -0.33 2.24
N LYS A 13 11.17 -0.04 1.61
CA LYS A 13 10.71 1.34 1.49
C LYS A 13 9.19 1.39 1.38
N ILE A 14 8.65 2.57 1.70
CA ILE A 14 7.23 2.83 1.56
C ILE A 14 6.95 3.14 0.08
N ILE A 15 6.04 2.39 -0.52
CA ILE A 15 5.71 2.56 -1.93
C ILE A 15 4.40 3.33 -2.12
N GLY A 16 3.63 3.53 -1.04
CA GLY A 16 2.41 4.31 -1.13
C GLY A 16 1.87 4.65 0.24
N ARG A 17 1.13 5.73 0.30
CA ARG A 17 0.45 6.15 1.53
C ARG A 17 -0.88 6.77 1.13
N TYR A 18 -1.97 6.24 1.69
CA TYR A 18 -3.31 6.65 1.30
C TYR A 18 -4.13 7.04 2.53
N ASN A 19 -4.85 8.15 2.42
CA ASN A 19 -5.75 8.60 3.47
C ASN A 19 -7.03 7.78 3.38
N ILE A 20 -7.38 7.06 4.45
CA ILE A 20 -8.56 6.19 4.44
C ILE A 20 -9.88 6.95 4.30
N LYS A 21 -9.85 8.25 4.52
CA LYS A 21 -11.01 9.09 4.31
C LYS A 21 -11.40 9.17 2.83
N PHE A 22 -10.40 9.12 1.95
CA PHE A 22 -10.61 9.20 0.50
C PHE A 22 -10.44 7.87 -0.19
N TYR A 23 -9.68 6.95 0.42
CA TYR A 23 -9.39 5.64 -0.16
C TYR A 23 -9.79 4.58 0.85
N ASN A 24 -10.94 3.93 0.62
CA ASN A 24 -11.33 2.82 1.48
C ASN A 24 -10.48 1.58 1.18
N GLU A 25 -10.68 0.51 1.95
CA GLU A 25 -9.87 -0.69 1.81
C GLU A 25 -10.00 -1.33 0.44
N ASP A 26 -11.20 -1.32 -0.13
CA ASP A 26 -11.44 -1.87 -1.47
C ASP A 26 -10.65 -1.08 -2.53
N LYS A 27 -10.64 0.23 -2.37
CA LYS A 27 -9.93 1.11 -3.30
C LYS A 27 -8.42 0.88 -3.20
N ILE A 28 -7.92 0.74 -1.99
CA ILE A 28 -6.50 0.49 -1.76
C ILE A 28 -6.09 -0.86 -2.33
N ALA A 29 -6.92 -1.89 -2.14
CA ALA A 29 -6.65 -3.20 -2.72
C ALA A 29 -6.60 -3.15 -4.23
N GLU A 30 -7.49 -2.37 -4.85
CA GLU A 30 -7.50 -2.18 -6.29
C GLU A 30 -6.24 -1.48 -6.76
N LEU A 31 -5.79 -0.45 -6.03
CA LEU A 31 -4.56 0.25 -6.34
C LEU A 31 -3.34 -0.67 -6.27
N MET A 32 -3.33 -1.60 -5.33
CA MET A 32 -2.25 -2.57 -5.24
C MET A 32 -2.22 -3.49 -6.45
N LYS A 33 -3.38 -3.80 -7.03
CA LYS A 33 -3.45 -4.65 -8.21
C LYS A 33 -3.12 -3.90 -9.49
N THR A 34 -3.16 -2.58 -9.47
CA THR A 34 -2.90 -1.77 -10.67
C THR A 34 -1.60 -0.99 -10.57
N SER A 35 -1.50 -0.12 -9.56
CA SER A 35 -0.33 0.75 -9.43
C SER A 35 0.89 0.06 -8.86
N HIS A 36 0.68 -0.95 -8.01
CA HIS A 36 1.78 -1.64 -7.33
C HIS A 36 1.95 -3.07 -7.81
N ILE A 37 1.34 -3.39 -8.95
CA ILE A 37 1.36 -4.75 -9.48
C ILE A 37 2.77 -5.23 -9.80
N THR A 38 3.67 -4.32 -10.15
CA THR A 38 5.05 -4.66 -10.48
C THR A 38 5.75 -5.34 -9.30
N HIS A 39 5.53 -4.82 -8.10
CA HIS A 39 6.11 -5.42 -6.90
C HIS A 39 5.53 -6.82 -6.64
N VAL A 40 4.22 -6.95 -6.80
CA VAL A 40 3.54 -8.23 -6.58
C VAL A 40 4.01 -9.27 -7.60
N ARG A 41 4.12 -8.87 -8.86
CA ARG A 41 4.53 -9.78 -9.94
C ARG A 41 5.98 -10.23 -9.79
N ASN A 42 6.82 -9.39 -9.20
CA ASN A 42 8.22 -9.73 -8.98
C ASN A 42 8.43 -10.56 -7.70
N GLY A 43 7.35 -10.94 -7.04
CA GLY A 43 7.44 -11.73 -5.83
C GLY A 43 7.84 -10.95 -4.60
N HIS A 44 7.74 -9.63 -4.65
CA HIS A 44 8.05 -8.79 -3.50
C HIS A 44 6.96 -8.93 -2.44
N GLN A 45 7.37 -8.97 -1.20
CA GLN A 45 6.43 -9.00 -0.09
C GLN A 45 5.99 -7.59 0.25
N ILE A 46 4.69 -7.41 0.33
CA ILE A 46 4.10 -6.10 0.61
C ILE A 46 3.28 -6.19 1.88
N ASN A 47 3.42 -5.18 2.72
CA ASN A 47 2.69 -5.09 3.99
C ASN A 47 1.91 -3.78 4.02
N ILE A 48 0.67 -3.86 4.50
CA ILE A 48 -0.16 -2.67 4.69
C ILE A 48 -0.19 -2.37 6.17
N ARG A 49 0.22 -1.16 6.53
CA ARG A 49 0.29 -0.76 7.93
C ARG A 49 -0.63 0.42 8.20
N LYS A 50 -1.10 0.50 9.44
CA LYS A 50 -1.89 1.64 9.87
C LYS A 50 -0.93 2.77 10.28
N TYR A 51 -1.25 3.96 9.86
CA TYR A 51 -0.48 5.14 10.21
C TYR A 51 -1.44 6.22 10.66
N THR A 52 -1.20 6.77 11.83
CA THR A 52 -2.01 7.86 12.38
C THR A 52 -1.12 9.08 12.56
N LYS A 53 -1.56 10.18 11.97
CA LYS A 53 -0.80 11.42 12.07
C LYS A 53 -1.49 12.40 13.02
#